data_070c5fb1c11d88d8538cd08af4f4f084
#
_entry.id   070c5fb1c11d88d8538cd08af4f4f084
#
_cell.length_a   1.000
_cell.length_b   1.000
_cell.length_c   1.000
_cell.angle_alpha   90.00
_cell.angle_beta   90.00
_cell.angle_gamma   90.00
#
_symmetry.space_group_name_H-M   'P 1'
#
loop_
_entity.id
_entity.type
_entity.pdbx_description
1 polymer ?
#
loop_
_entity_poly.entity_id
_entity_poly.type
_entity_poly.pdbx_seq_one_letter_code
_entity_poly.pdbx_strand_id
1 'polypeptide(L)'
;LTMIDDDGPFVAAIAHRFGTRRSGVLDNFHQGHGGLSAPVDRVSGRIGTALTLDADGTVREHARHPDTGAPIEGATLVGLARALDGVLDAARCLPEAPLVGWDVLVTDDGYSILEGNSPPALQVWQVHGPLMRDRRVARFFATGAASR
;
A
#
# COMPACT_ATOMS: atom_id res chain seq x y z
N LEU A 1 2.63 -3.04 -2.48
CA LEU A 1 3.42 -4.17 -2.00
C LEU A 1 3.46 -5.25 -3.06
N THR A 2 4.66 -5.62 -3.52
CA THR A 2 4.87 -6.78 -4.39
C THR A 2 5.64 -7.86 -3.66
N MET A 3 5.38 -9.10 -4.10
CA MET A 3 6.13 -10.30 -3.71
C MET A 3 6.49 -11.09 -4.96
N ILE A 4 7.58 -11.84 -4.91
CA ILE A 4 8.03 -12.74 -5.99
C ILE A 4 8.09 -14.17 -5.44
N ASP A 5 7.26 -15.04 -5.99
CA ASP A 5 7.28 -16.48 -5.70
C ASP A 5 7.66 -17.28 -6.96
N ASP A 6 7.56 -18.61 -6.92
CA ASP A 6 7.90 -19.48 -8.04
C ASP A 6 6.99 -19.25 -9.29
N ASP A 7 5.81 -18.65 -9.10
CA ASP A 7 4.88 -18.27 -10.18
C ASP A 7 5.18 -16.83 -10.70
N GLY A 8 6.21 -16.16 -10.18
CA GLY A 8 6.64 -14.82 -10.56
C GLY A 8 6.09 -13.70 -9.66
N PRO A 9 6.34 -12.43 -10.02
CA PRO A 9 5.91 -11.28 -9.21
C PRO A 9 4.40 -11.12 -9.21
N PHE A 10 3.88 -10.71 -8.05
CA PHE A 10 2.47 -10.40 -7.87
C PHE A 10 2.25 -9.24 -6.90
N VAL A 11 1.13 -8.54 -7.04
CA VAL A 11 0.71 -7.50 -6.10
C VAL A 11 -0.01 -8.17 -4.93
N ALA A 12 0.61 -8.07 -3.76
CA ALA A 12 0.09 -8.65 -2.52
C ALA A 12 -0.95 -7.74 -1.85
N ALA A 13 -0.70 -6.44 -1.81
CA ALA A 13 -1.62 -5.45 -1.23
C ALA A 13 -1.37 -4.06 -1.82
N ILE A 14 -2.41 -3.23 -1.78
CA ILE A 14 -2.34 -1.82 -2.17
C ILE A 14 -2.92 -0.99 -1.04
N ALA A 15 -2.25 0.09 -0.68
CA ALA A 15 -2.75 1.10 0.22
C ALA A 15 -2.55 2.49 -0.41
N HIS A 16 -3.57 3.33 -0.34
CA HIS A 16 -3.46 4.74 -0.69
C HIS A 16 -3.17 5.53 0.59
N ARG A 17 -2.11 6.33 0.56
CA ARG A 17 -1.72 7.17 1.69
C ARG A 17 -2.21 8.60 1.48
N PHE A 18 -2.64 9.25 2.56
CA PHE A 18 -3.01 10.66 2.54
C PHE A 18 -2.25 11.39 3.64
N GLY A 19 -1.65 12.52 3.29
CA GLY A 19 -1.13 13.47 4.26
C GLY A 19 -2.27 14.22 4.96
N THR A 20 -2.03 14.70 6.16
CA THR A 20 -2.94 15.55 6.92
C THR A 20 -2.19 16.77 7.47
N ARG A 21 -2.91 17.78 7.98
CA ARG A 21 -2.27 18.89 8.69
C ARG A 21 -1.42 18.39 9.86
N ARG A 22 -1.86 17.31 10.52
CA ARG A 22 -1.14 16.69 11.64
C ARG A 22 0.16 16.02 11.20
N SER A 23 0.18 15.41 10.01
CA SER A 23 1.39 14.77 9.46
C SER A 23 2.38 15.77 8.83
N GLY A 24 1.96 17.03 8.67
CA GLY A 24 2.78 18.07 8.03
C GLY A 24 3.04 17.77 6.57
N VAL A 25 4.30 17.82 6.15
CA VAL A 25 4.72 17.55 4.76
C VAL A 25 4.88 16.07 4.46
N LEU A 26 4.72 15.21 5.47
CA LEU A 26 4.88 13.76 5.33
C LEU A 26 3.51 13.09 5.20
N ASP A 27 3.41 12.11 4.32
CA ASP A 27 2.22 11.24 4.20
C ASP A 27 2.43 9.87 4.88
N ASN A 28 3.52 9.73 5.66
CA ASN A 28 3.89 8.49 6.30
C ASN A 28 2.81 8.00 7.26
N PHE A 29 2.34 6.76 7.02
CA PHE A 29 1.49 6.04 7.94
C PHE A 29 2.35 5.44 9.06
N HIS A 30 2.47 6.18 10.15
CA HIS A 30 3.23 5.75 11.33
C HIS A 30 2.49 6.18 12.59
N GLN A 31 2.65 5.39 13.66
CA GLN A 31 2.00 5.62 14.95
C GLN A 31 2.24 7.07 15.45
N GLY A 32 1.16 7.80 15.68
CA GLY A 32 1.20 9.17 16.19
C GLY A 32 1.47 10.26 15.17
N HIS A 33 1.86 9.94 13.93
CA HIS A 33 2.22 10.94 12.91
C HIS A 33 1.01 11.54 12.17
N GLY A 34 -0.16 10.89 12.22
CA GLY A 34 -1.40 11.43 11.70
C GLY A 34 -1.64 11.25 10.20
N GLY A 35 -0.75 10.59 9.48
CA GLY A 35 -0.99 10.16 8.10
C GLY A 35 -2.09 9.09 8.05
N LEU A 36 -2.83 9.05 6.94
CA LEU A 36 -3.89 8.08 6.70
C LEU A 36 -3.40 6.97 5.77
N SER A 37 -3.90 5.76 5.99
CA SER A 37 -3.81 4.65 5.04
C SER A 37 -5.20 4.14 4.72
N ALA A 38 -5.51 3.91 3.45
CA ALA A 38 -6.75 3.29 3.00
C ALA A 38 -6.43 2.08 2.09
N PRO A 39 -7.11 0.94 2.27
CA PRO A 39 -6.91 -0.20 1.39
C PRO A 39 -7.51 0.11 0.01
N VAL A 40 -6.87 -0.39 -1.04
CA VAL A 40 -7.36 -0.24 -2.41
C VAL A 40 -7.62 -1.62 -3.01
N ASP A 41 -8.81 -1.81 -3.54
CA ASP A 41 -9.14 -3.00 -4.29
C ASP A 41 -8.36 -3.03 -5.61
N ARG A 42 -7.56 -4.07 -5.82
CA ARG A 42 -6.62 -4.16 -6.95
C ARG A 42 -7.28 -4.29 -8.31
N VAL A 43 -8.55 -4.69 -8.37
CA VAL A 43 -9.29 -4.91 -9.62
C VAL A 43 -10.08 -3.67 -10.01
N SER A 44 -10.85 -3.14 -9.06
CA SER A 44 -11.73 -1.99 -9.30
C SER A 44 -11.07 -0.64 -9.05
N GLY A 45 -9.95 -0.59 -8.34
CA GLY A 45 -9.31 0.64 -7.87
C GLY A 45 -10.10 1.34 -6.75
N ARG A 46 -11.16 0.71 -6.23
CA ARG A 46 -11.99 1.30 -5.19
C ARG A 46 -11.23 1.42 -3.88
N ILE A 47 -11.29 2.60 -3.27
CA ILE A 47 -10.66 2.91 -2.00
C ILE A 47 -11.63 2.58 -0.86
N GLY A 48 -11.14 1.87 0.14
CA GLY A 48 -11.88 1.57 1.36
C GLY A 48 -11.78 2.69 2.40
N THR A 49 -12.29 2.42 3.60
CA THR A 49 -12.20 3.34 4.73
C THR A 49 -10.73 3.56 5.12
N ALA A 50 -10.32 4.81 5.22
CA ALA A 50 -8.97 5.14 5.66
C ALA A 50 -8.84 5.02 7.18
N LEU A 51 -7.63 4.69 7.64
CA LEU A 51 -7.28 4.55 9.05
C LEU A 51 -6.15 5.49 9.43
N THR A 52 -6.19 6.02 10.66
CA THR A 52 -5.02 6.58 11.36
C THR A 52 -4.65 5.68 12.52
N LEU A 53 -3.38 5.72 12.91
CA LEU A 53 -2.88 5.05 14.10
C LEU A 53 -2.35 6.14 15.06
N ASP A 54 -3.06 6.35 16.17
CA ASP A 54 -2.67 7.34 17.18
C ASP A 54 -1.45 6.86 17.99
N ALA A 55 -0.84 7.78 18.74
CA ALA A 55 0.35 7.50 19.54
C ALA A 55 0.12 6.44 20.65
N ASP A 56 -1.12 6.33 21.13
CA ASP A 56 -1.53 5.31 22.11
C ASP A 56 -1.88 3.95 21.50
N GLY A 57 -1.74 3.80 20.17
CA GLY A 57 -2.10 2.59 19.43
C GLY A 57 -3.57 2.52 19.02
N THR A 58 -4.38 3.54 19.32
CA THR A 58 -5.78 3.58 18.90
C THR A 58 -5.87 3.75 17.39
N VAL A 59 -6.67 2.89 16.74
CA VAL A 59 -7.00 3.01 15.31
C VAL A 59 -8.30 3.79 15.17
N ARG A 60 -8.30 4.80 14.29
CA ARG A 60 -9.51 5.58 13.96
C ARG A 60 -9.83 5.46 12.49
N GLU A 61 -11.13 5.37 12.19
CA GLU A 61 -11.67 5.27 10.84
C GLU A 61 -12.03 6.64 10.27
N HIS A 62 -11.77 6.80 8.96
CA HIS A 62 -12.03 8.02 8.22
C HIS A 62 -12.65 7.68 6.85
N ALA A 63 -13.98 7.79 6.73
CA ALA A 63 -14.65 7.70 5.44
C ALA A 63 -14.41 8.96 4.59
N ARG A 64 -14.02 10.06 5.25
CA ARG A 64 -13.69 11.36 4.65
C ARG A 64 -12.35 11.86 5.18
N HIS A 65 -11.66 12.65 4.37
CA HIS A 65 -10.41 13.29 4.77
C HIS A 65 -10.64 14.29 5.92
N PRO A 66 -9.94 14.18 7.06
CA PRO A 66 -10.25 14.94 8.26
C PRO A 66 -10.09 16.45 8.10
N ASP A 67 -9.18 16.91 7.23
CA ASP A 67 -8.93 18.35 7.06
C ASP A 67 -9.77 18.98 5.95
N THR A 68 -10.12 18.24 4.91
CA THR A 68 -10.78 18.79 3.71
C THR A 68 -12.24 18.37 3.59
N GLY A 69 -12.65 17.30 4.30
CA GLY A 69 -13.98 16.70 4.16
C GLY A 69 -14.20 15.95 2.84
N ALA A 70 -13.18 15.85 1.99
CA ALA A 70 -13.28 15.11 0.72
C ALA A 70 -13.58 13.63 0.96
N PRO A 71 -14.44 12.98 0.16
CA PRO A 71 -14.72 11.57 0.32
C PRO A 71 -13.48 10.73 0.01
N ILE A 72 -13.20 9.75 0.88
CA ILE A 72 -12.14 8.75 0.69
C ILE A 72 -12.79 7.41 0.36
N GLU A 73 -13.64 6.94 1.27
CA GLU A 73 -14.32 5.66 1.10
C GLU A 73 -15.22 5.67 -0.13
N GLY A 74 -15.03 4.67 -0.98
CA GLY A 74 -15.79 4.53 -2.22
C GLY A 74 -15.25 5.34 -3.40
N ALA A 75 -14.27 6.22 -3.20
CA ALA A 75 -13.54 6.85 -4.30
C ALA A 75 -12.79 5.79 -5.12
N THR A 76 -12.45 6.11 -6.37
CA THR A 76 -11.74 5.19 -7.27
C THR A 76 -10.43 5.81 -7.71
N LEU A 77 -9.36 5.04 -7.62
CA LEU A 77 -8.04 5.43 -8.11
C LEU A 77 -7.96 5.13 -9.61
N VAL A 78 -8.12 6.18 -10.41
CA VAL A 78 -8.03 6.09 -11.88
C VAL A 78 -6.57 5.85 -12.28
N GLY A 79 -6.34 5.04 -13.32
CA GLY A 79 -4.98 4.73 -13.80
C GLY A 79 -4.23 3.65 -13.01
N LEU A 80 -4.85 3.06 -11.97
CA LEU A 80 -4.24 2.05 -11.12
C LEU A 80 -3.68 0.86 -11.93
N ALA A 81 -4.43 0.32 -12.88
CA ALA A 81 -4.01 -0.86 -13.65
C ALA A 81 -2.65 -0.64 -14.33
N ARG A 82 -2.47 0.51 -14.99
CA ARG A 82 -1.20 0.86 -15.64
C ARG A 82 -0.05 1.00 -14.65
N ALA A 83 -0.32 1.57 -13.48
CA ALA A 83 0.68 1.69 -12.42
C ALA A 83 1.09 0.32 -11.87
N LEU A 84 0.13 -0.61 -11.71
CA LEU A 84 0.41 -1.98 -11.25
C LEU A 84 1.25 -2.76 -12.26
N ASP A 85 0.96 -2.64 -13.56
CA ASP A 85 1.77 -3.26 -14.62
C ASP A 85 3.23 -2.78 -14.53
N GLY A 86 3.45 -1.48 -14.42
CA GLY A 86 4.79 -0.92 -14.28
C GLY A 86 5.52 -1.33 -13.00
N VAL A 87 4.80 -1.44 -11.88
CA VAL A 87 5.37 -1.94 -10.62
C VAL A 87 5.75 -3.42 -10.73
N LEU A 88 4.94 -4.24 -11.42
CA LEU A 88 5.27 -5.64 -11.66
C LEU A 88 6.47 -5.79 -12.61
N ASP A 89 6.60 -4.92 -13.61
CA ASP A 89 7.77 -4.89 -14.49
C ASP A 89 9.03 -4.50 -13.72
N ALA A 90 8.95 -3.49 -12.84
CA ALA A 90 10.04 -3.12 -11.96
C ALA A 90 10.45 -4.27 -11.02
N ALA A 91 9.47 -4.98 -10.44
CA ALA A 91 9.74 -6.13 -9.58
C ALA A 91 10.45 -7.27 -10.34
N ARG A 92 10.12 -7.51 -11.61
CA ARG A 92 10.82 -8.50 -12.46
C ARG A 92 12.29 -8.18 -12.67
N CYS A 93 12.65 -6.90 -12.65
CA CYS A 93 14.04 -6.45 -12.81
C CYS A 93 14.87 -6.59 -11.52
N LEU A 94 14.24 -6.92 -10.38
CA LEU A 94 14.87 -7.00 -9.06
C LEU A 94 14.58 -8.35 -8.37
N PRO A 95 14.95 -9.49 -8.98
CA PRO A 95 14.63 -10.81 -8.43
C PRO A 95 15.28 -11.08 -7.06
N GLU A 96 16.35 -10.36 -6.72
CA GLU A 96 17.03 -10.41 -5.43
C GLU A 96 16.28 -9.67 -4.30
N ALA A 97 15.26 -8.90 -4.64
CA ALA A 97 14.38 -8.21 -3.70
C ALA A 97 12.95 -8.80 -3.79
N PRO A 98 12.70 -10.01 -3.26
CA PRO A 98 11.44 -10.70 -3.46
C PRO A 98 10.25 -10.08 -2.72
N LEU A 99 10.49 -9.10 -1.86
CA LEU A 99 9.47 -8.39 -1.08
C LEU A 99 9.77 -6.90 -1.11
N VAL A 100 8.97 -6.12 -1.87
CA VAL A 100 9.19 -4.68 -2.02
C VAL A 100 7.90 -3.89 -1.78
N GLY A 101 8.00 -2.87 -0.96
CA GLY A 101 7.02 -1.79 -0.85
C GLY A 101 7.38 -0.66 -1.81
N TRP A 102 6.53 -0.38 -2.77
CA TRP A 102 6.73 0.66 -3.77
C TRP A 102 5.93 1.90 -3.40
N ASP A 103 6.58 3.05 -3.43
CA ASP A 103 5.91 4.34 -3.36
C ASP A 103 5.65 4.82 -4.79
N VAL A 104 4.36 4.95 -5.13
CA VAL A 104 3.91 5.22 -6.49
C VAL A 104 2.98 6.43 -6.49
N LEU A 105 3.32 7.42 -7.29
CA LEU A 105 2.45 8.54 -7.60
C LEU A 105 1.64 8.21 -8.85
N VAL A 106 0.31 8.24 -8.75
CA VAL A 106 -0.59 8.08 -9.89
C VAL A 106 -1.15 9.46 -10.25
N THR A 107 -1.11 9.80 -11.52
CA THR A 107 -1.59 11.09 -12.08
C THR A 107 -2.55 10.84 -13.23
N ASP A 108 -3.21 11.88 -13.71
CA ASP A 108 -4.12 11.80 -14.87
C ASP A 108 -3.38 11.32 -16.13
N ASP A 109 -2.10 11.68 -16.27
CA ASP A 109 -1.29 11.36 -17.46
C ASP A 109 -0.55 10.01 -17.34
N GLY A 110 -0.46 9.44 -16.12
CA GLY A 110 0.28 8.21 -15.92
C GLY A 110 0.63 7.92 -14.46
N TYR A 111 1.84 7.42 -14.24
CA TYR A 111 2.36 7.13 -12.89
C TYR A 111 3.87 7.35 -12.83
N SER A 112 4.38 7.50 -11.62
CA SER A 112 5.82 7.52 -11.34
C SER A 112 6.11 6.62 -10.14
N ILE A 113 7.09 5.73 -10.26
CA ILE A 113 7.65 5.01 -9.12
C ILE A 113 8.67 5.92 -8.47
N LEU A 114 8.43 6.32 -7.23
CA LEU A 114 9.29 7.24 -6.50
C LEU A 114 10.43 6.48 -5.80
N GLU A 115 10.10 5.38 -5.14
CA GLU A 115 11.08 4.52 -4.46
C GLU A 115 10.56 3.10 -4.25
N GLY A 116 11.47 2.16 -3.96
CA GLY A 116 11.20 0.80 -3.54
C GLY A 116 11.95 0.49 -2.25
N ASN A 117 11.23 -0.01 -1.25
CA ASN A 117 11.77 -0.37 0.06
C ASN A 117 11.78 -1.89 0.26
N SER A 118 12.95 -2.49 0.51
CA SER A 118 13.10 -3.91 0.79
C SER A 118 14.04 -4.13 1.99
N PRO A 119 13.55 -4.71 3.12
CA PRO A 119 12.17 -5.05 3.39
C PRO A 119 11.30 -3.80 3.67
N PRO A 120 10.01 -3.82 3.30
CA PRO A 120 9.09 -2.72 3.59
C PRO A 120 8.55 -2.77 5.02
N ALA A 121 8.12 -1.62 5.53
CA ALA A 121 7.32 -1.55 6.75
C ALA A 121 5.89 -2.01 6.46
N LEU A 122 5.52 -3.21 6.90
CA LEU A 122 4.21 -3.83 6.57
C LEU A 122 3.00 -3.21 7.27
N GLN A 123 3.21 -2.32 8.24
CA GLN A 123 2.16 -1.74 9.07
C GLN A 123 1.08 -1.01 8.25
N VAL A 124 1.49 -0.31 7.18
CA VAL A 124 0.59 0.45 6.30
C VAL A 124 -0.51 -0.41 5.66
N TRP A 125 -0.24 -1.70 5.44
CA TRP A 125 -1.23 -2.65 4.91
C TRP A 125 -1.87 -3.48 6.02
N GLN A 126 -1.10 -3.94 7.00
CA GLN A 126 -1.59 -4.85 8.05
C GLN A 126 -2.56 -4.19 9.04
N VAL A 127 -2.61 -2.86 9.11
CA VAL A 127 -3.61 -2.13 9.88
C VAL A 127 -5.04 -2.42 9.37
N HIS A 128 -5.19 -2.75 8.08
CA HIS A 128 -6.46 -3.11 7.45
C HIS A 128 -6.82 -4.59 7.58
N GLY A 129 -5.94 -5.38 8.15
CA GLY A 129 -6.10 -6.81 8.37
C GLY A 129 -4.85 -7.61 8.01
N PRO A 130 -4.78 -8.86 8.45
CA PRO A 130 -3.59 -9.67 8.23
C PRO A 130 -3.40 -10.01 6.75
N LEU A 131 -2.24 -9.69 6.20
CA LEU A 131 -1.85 -10.03 4.82
C LEU A 131 -1.91 -11.54 4.55
N MET A 132 -1.67 -12.36 5.57
CA MET A 132 -1.71 -13.82 5.51
C MET A 132 -3.10 -14.42 5.22
N ARG A 133 -4.17 -13.61 5.15
CA ARG A 133 -5.49 -14.06 4.65
C ARG A 133 -5.46 -14.40 3.17
N ASP A 134 -4.59 -13.74 2.39
CA ASP A 134 -4.34 -14.12 1.00
C ASP A 134 -3.48 -15.41 0.99
N ARG A 135 -3.98 -16.45 0.32
CA ARG A 135 -3.30 -17.76 0.28
C ARG A 135 -1.94 -17.70 -0.42
N ARG A 136 -1.79 -16.82 -1.41
CA ARG A 136 -0.52 -16.68 -2.13
C ARG A 136 0.52 -15.99 -1.24
N VAL A 137 0.11 -14.95 -0.49
CA VAL A 137 0.94 -14.31 0.51
C VAL A 137 1.35 -15.27 1.62
N ALA A 138 0.40 -16.07 2.14
CA ALA A 138 0.71 -17.07 3.16
C ALA A 138 1.74 -18.10 2.66
N ARG A 139 1.61 -18.59 1.42
CA ARG A 139 2.56 -19.50 0.78
C ARG A 139 3.94 -18.88 0.64
N PHE A 140 4.03 -17.60 0.18
CA PHE A 140 5.28 -16.86 0.05
C PHE A 140 6.09 -16.85 1.36
N PHE A 141 5.46 -16.54 2.49
CA PHE A 141 6.14 -16.55 3.79
C PHE A 141 6.47 -17.96 4.28
N ALA A 142 5.60 -18.95 4.02
CA ALA A 142 5.83 -20.35 4.42
C ALA A 142 7.01 -21.01 3.69
N THR A 143 7.29 -20.63 2.45
CA THR A 143 8.40 -21.18 1.65
C THR A 143 9.74 -20.54 1.93
N GLY A 144 9.80 -19.52 2.80
CA GLY A 144 11.02 -18.77 3.09
C GLY A 144 11.50 -17.88 1.93
N ALA A 145 10.66 -17.64 0.92
CA ALA A 145 11.00 -16.78 -0.21
C ALA A 145 11.36 -15.35 0.19
N ALA A 146 10.89 -14.90 1.36
CA ALA A 146 11.24 -13.60 1.94
C ALA A 146 12.69 -13.50 2.45
N SER A 147 13.41 -14.62 2.54
CA SER A 147 14.78 -14.70 3.10
C SER A 147 15.85 -15.01 2.06
N ARG A 148 15.50 -15.01 0.77
CA ARG A 148 16.40 -15.27 -0.36
C ARG A 148 17.02 -14.01 -0.90
#